data_9b65d0941af0fafaaa7362bbf9779d50
#
_entry.id   9b65d0941af0fafaaa7362bbf9779d50
#
_cell.length_a   1.000
_cell.length_b   1.000
_cell.length_c   1.000
_cell.angle_alpha   90.00
_cell.angle_beta   90.00
_cell.angle_gamma   90.00
#
_symmetry.space_group_name_H-M   'P 1'
#
loop_
_entity.id
_entity.type
_entity.pdbx_description
1 polymer ?
#
loop_
_entity_poly.entity_id
_entity_poly.type
_entity_poly.pdbx_seq_one_letter_code
_entity_poly.pdbx_strand_id
1 'polypeptide(L)'
;MMQAKLINDVTDFAWLSRAFDTDIKRQVFDDVSKNWVTMEEIEKKYGEEGKKALKFFEKVHLVETRWMMKEGKAKKEYHAFYSAFHINIMSSIDVIRDVFSIVLMGDKEFKEIEEKIYEFIGEGELSREVERRFNLSPVQMKCIVKRSMKLEYKGMRIEKFGES
;
A
#
# COMPACT_ATOMS: atom_id res chain seq x y z
N MET A 1 2.68 -16.41 -19.36
CA MET A 1 2.16 -17.20 -18.22
C MET A 1 1.56 -16.25 -17.18
N MET A 2 0.37 -16.58 -16.69
CA MET A 2 -0.31 -15.78 -15.67
C MET A 2 0.28 -16.06 -14.29
N GLN A 3 0.72 -15.02 -13.59
CA GLN A 3 1.12 -15.13 -12.19
C GLN A 3 0.05 -14.48 -11.32
N ALA A 4 -0.48 -15.25 -10.39
CA ALA A 4 -1.55 -14.77 -9.52
C ALA A 4 -1.02 -14.46 -8.12
N LYS A 5 -1.43 -13.32 -7.59
CA LYS A 5 -1.21 -12.98 -6.19
C LYS A 5 -2.36 -13.57 -5.37
N LEU A 6 -2.01 -14.37 -4.37
CA LEU A 6 -3.01 -14.94 -3.46
C LEU A 6 -3.48 -13.89 -2.46
N ILE A 7 -4.79 -13.67 -2.43
CA ILE A 7 -5.45 -12.79 -1.46
C ILE A 7 -6.32 -13.68 -0.57
N ASN A 8 -5.85 -13.99 0.63
CA ASN A 8 -6.57 -14.82 1.58
C ASN A 8 -6.71 -14.18 2.97
N ASP A 9 -6.16 -12.99 3.15
CA ASP A 9 -6.32 -12.21 4.37
C ASP A 9 -7.32 -11.09 4.10
N VAL A 10 -8.40 -11.06 4.86
CA VAL A 10 -9.47 -10.06 4.67
C VAL A 10 -8.97 -8.63 4.82
N THR A 11 -7.92 -8.41 5.60
CA THR A 11 -7.36 -7.06 5.77
C THR A 11 -6.69 -6.53 4.49
N ASP A 12 -6.43 -7.41 3.53
CA ASP A 12 -5.90 -6.99 2.23
C ASP A 12 -6.89 -6.16 1.42
N PHE A 13 -8.18 -6.20 1.75
CA PHE A 13 -9.15 -5.28 1.13
C PHE A 13 -8.77 -3.81 1.37
N ALA A 14 -8.05 -3.51 2.46
CA ALA A 14 -7.67 -2.13 2.76
C ALA A 14 -6.71 -1.54 1.71
N TRP A 15 -5.78 -2.33 1.18
CA TRP A 15 -4.91 -1.85 0.09
C TRP A 15 -5.51 -2.16 -1.28
N LEU A 16 -6.18 -3.31 -1.45
CA LEU A 16 -6.74 -3.71 -2.75
C LEU A 16 -7.79 -2.70 -3.23
N SER A 17 -8.64 -2.21 -2.32
CA SER A 17 -9.64 -1.19 -2.65
C SER A 17 -9.03 0.14 -3.09
N ARG A 18 -7.76 0.38 -2.79
CA ARG A 18 -7.06 1.63 -3.13
C ARG A 18 -6.11 1.48 -4.32
N ALA A 19 -5.82 0.25 -4.72
CA ALA A 19 -4.84 0.01 -5.80
C ALA A 19 -5.30 0.57 -7.15
N PHE A 20 -6.59 0.60 -7.39
CA PHE A 20 -7.15 0.97 -8.69
C PHE A 20 -8.31 1.97 -8.57
N ASP A 21 -8.31 2.78 -7.52
CA ASP A 21 -9.42 3.70 -7.22
C ASP A 21 -9.37 5.01 -8.01
N THR A 22 -8.31 5.27 -8.75
CA THR A 22 -8.19 6.46 -9.62
C THR A 22 -7.78 6.06 -11.02
N ASP A 23 -8.10 6.92 -12.00
CA ASP A 23 -7.68 6.71 -13.38
C ASP A 23 -6.16 6.66 -13.51
N ILE A 24 -5.45 7.53 -12.78
CA ILE A 24 -3.99 7.57 -12.82
C ILE A 24 -3.39 6.26 -12.33
N LYS A 25 -3.89 5.70 -11.23
CA LYS A 25 -3.41 4.40 -10.73
C LYS A 25 -3.64 3.30 -11.76
N ARG A 26 -4.80 3.26 -12.38
CA ARG A 26 -5.09 2.27 -13.43
C ARG A 26 -4.16 2.42 -14.63
N GLN A 27 -3.88 3.65 -15.05
CA GLN A 27 -2.99 3.92 -16.17
C GLN A 27 -1.54 3.58 -15.84
N VAL A 28 -1.07 3.93 -14.65
CA VAL A 28 0.28 3.58 -14.20
C VAL A 28 0.45 2.06 -14.15
N PHE A 29 -0.54 1.35 -13.63
CA PHE A 29 -0.48 -0.11 -13.59
C PHE A 29 -0.46 -0.72 -14.99
N ASP A 30 -1.21 -0.16 -15.93
CA ASP A 30 -1.18 -0.60 -17.31
C ASP A 30 0.22 -0.41 -17.92
N ASP A 31 0.85 0.72 -17.68
CA ASP A 31 2.20 1.00 -18.17
C ASP A 31 3.23 0.01 -17.62
N VAL A 32 3.21 -0.26 -16.31
CA VAL A 32 4.16 -1.22 -15.70
C VAL A 32 3.85 -2.66 -16.07
N SER A 33 2.63 -2.95 -16.50
CA SER A 33 2.28 -4.28 -17.00
C SER A 33 2.84 -4.56 -18.38
N LYS A 34 3.06 -3.52 -19.16
CA LYS A 34 3.54 -3.64 -20.54
C LYS A 34 5.04 -3.48 -20.67
N ASN A 35 5.64 -2.65 -19.82
CA ASN A 35 7.06 -2.28 -19.95
C ASN A 35 7.72 -2.14 -18.59
N TRP A 36 9.04 -2.28 -18.57
CA TRP A 36 9.86 -1.80 -17.46
C TRP A 36 9.93 -0.28 -17.54
N VAL A 37 9.61 0.40 -16.45
CA VAL A 37 9.58 1.86 -16.40
C VAL A 37 10.36 2.37 -15.20
N THR A 38 10.92 3.58 -15.35
CA THR A 38 11.57 4.29 -14.22
C THR A 38 10.57 5.20 -13.53
N MET A 39 10.88 5.58 -12.28
CA MET A 39 10.09 6.57 -11.55
C MET A 39 10.02 7.89 -12.31
N GLU A 40 11.14 8.30 -12.94
CA GLU A 40 11.20 9.54 -13.72
C GLU A 40 10.24 9.53 -14.90
N GLU A 41 10.16 8.39 -15.62
CA GLU A 41 9.24 8.24 -16.74
C GLU A 41 7.79 8.37 -16.30
N ILE A 42 7.44 7.75 -15.18
CA ILE A 42 6.08 7.83 -14.62
C ILE A 42 5.76 9.24 -14.15
N GLU A 43 6.69 9.88 -13.44
CA GLU A 43 6.50 11.26 -12.97
C GLU A 43 6.34 12.24 -14.14
N LYS A 44 7.13 12.06 -15.19
CA LYS A 44 7.05 12.90 -16.38
C LYS A 44 5.69 12.77 -17.08
N LYS A 45 5.14 11.56 -17.10
CA LYS A 45 3.88 11.26 -17.80
C LYS A 45 2.64 11.62 -16.97
N TYR A 46 2.67 11.39 -15.65
CA TYR A 46 1.51 11.49 -14.77
C TYR A 46 1.68 12.46 -13.59
N GLY A 47 2.86 13.06 -13.46
CA GLY A 47 3.13 13.98 -12.36
C GLY A 47 3.30 13.29 -11.02
N GLU A 48 3.09 14.03 -9.95
CA GLU A 48 3.28 13.56 -8.59
C GLU A 48 2.30 12.42 -8.22
N GLU A 49 1.08 12.46 -8.76
CA GLU A 49 0.09 11.42 -8.51
C GLU A 49 0.52 10.08 -9.10
N GLY A 50 1.18 10.09 -10.27
CA GLY A 50 1.75 8.89 -10.86
C GLY A 50 2.88 8.32 -10.02
N LYS A 51 3.74 9.18 -9.50
CA LYS A 51 4.83 8.80 -8.62
C LYS A 51 4.31 8.14 -7.34
N LYS A 52 3.27 8.72 -6.74
CA LYS A 52 2.61 8.15 -5.55
C LYS A 52 2.00 6.78 -5.86
N ALA A 53 1.36 6.64 -7.02
CA ALA A 53 0.79 5.38 -7.45
C ALA A 53 1.85 4.28 -7.56
N LEU A 54 2.99 4.58 -8.18
CA LEU A 54 4.08 3.60 -8.34
C LEU A 54 4.67 3.21 -6.98
N LYS A 55 4.86 4.15 -6.09
CA LYS A 55 5.31 3.87 -4.71
C LYS A 55 4.32 2.97 -3.96
N PHE A 56 3.03 3.21 -4.17
CA PHE A 56 2.00 2.36 -3.57
C PHE A 56 2.09 0.93 -4.09
N PHE A 57 2.20 0.75 -5.40
CA PHE A 57 2.33 -0.59 -5.98
C PHE A 57 3.59 -1.31 -5.50
N GLU A 58 4.68 -0.59 -5.26
CA GLU A 58 5.88 -1.18 -4.67
C GLU A 58 5.63 -1.60 -3.21
N LYS A 59 4.98 -0.75 -2.42
CA LYS A 59 4.67 -1.05 -1.02
C LYS A 59 3.82 -2.31 -0.88
N VAL A 60 2.81 -2.48 -1.74
CA VAL A 60 1.90 -3.64 -1.68
C VAL A 60 2.40 -4.83 -2.51
N HIS A 61 3.61 -4.75 -3.01
CA HIS A 61 4.28 -5.83 -3.74
C HIS A 61 3.56 -6.27 -5.02
N LEU A 62 2.98 -5.33 -5.74
CA LEU A 62 2.39 -5.59 -7.06
C LEU A 62 3.39 -5.44 -8.19
N VAL A 63 4.50 -4.77 -7.94
CA VAL A 63 5.57 -4.59 -8.92
C VAL A 63 6.87 -5.21 -8.41
N GLU A 64 7.66 -5.68 -9.35
CA GLU A 64 9.05 -6.07 -9.11
C GLU A 64 9.97 -4.95 -9.59
N THR A 65 11.19 -4.94 -9.11
CA THR A 65 12.17 -3.90 -9.44
C THR A 65 13.47 -4.51 -9.90
N ARG A 66 14.21 -3.75 -10.69
CA ARG A 66 15.57 -4.13 -11.10
C ARG A 66 16.41 -2.87 -11.28
N TRP A 67 17.72 -3.03 -11.23
CA TRP A 67 18.65 -1.95 -11.53
C TRP A 67 19.24 -2.14 -12.91
N MET A 68 19.19 -1.11 -13.73
CA MET A 68 19.75 -1.11 -15.08
C MET A 68 20.62 0.10 -15.30
N MET A 69 21.66 -0.08 -16.11
CA MET A 69 22.50 1.04 -16.53
C MET A 69 21.83 1.71 -17.73
N LYS A 70 21.50 3.00 -17.58
CA LYS A 70 20.95 3.84 -18.64
C LYS A 70 21.73 5.14 -18.68
N GLU A 71 22.30 5.47 -19.84
CA GLU A 71 23.05 6.72 -20.04
C GLU A 71 24.18 6.89 -19.01
N GLY A 72 24.88 5.79 -18.67
CA GLY A 72 25.97 5.82 -17.73
C GLY A 72 25.58 5.88 -16.25
N LYS A 73 24.29 5.80 -15.96
CA LYS A 73 23.79 5.84 -14.57
C LYS A 73 22.97 4.61 -14.25
N ALA A 74 23.06 4.15 -13.00
CA ALA A 74 22.22 3.07 -12.50
C ALA A 74 20.82 3.64 -12.24
N LYS A 75 19.80 3.05 -12.88
CA LYS A 75 18.41 3.45 -12.69
C LYS A 75 17.58 2.24 -12.26
N LYS A 76 16.68 2.49 -11.30
CA LYS A 76 15.72 1.51 -10.83
C LYS A 76 14.53 1.48 -11.76
N GLU A 77 14.19 0.28 -12.23
CA GLU A 77 13.03 0.08 -13.09
C GLU A 77 11.99 -0.78 -12.38
N TYR A 78 10.75 -0.60 -12.75
CA TYR A 78 9.57 -1.23 -12.16
C TYR A 78 8.77 -1.96 -13.23
N HIS A 79 8.25 -3.12 -12.89
CA HIS A 79 7.39 -3.91 -13.77
C HIS A 79 6.38 -4.69 -12.94
N ALA A 80 5.17 -4.86 -13.44
CA ALA A 80 4.16 -5.64 -12.75
C ALA A 80 4.61 -7.10 -12.62
N PHE A 81 4.58 -7.63 -11.41
CA PHE A 81 4.92 -9.03 -11.15
C PHE A 81 3.72 -9.94 -11.36
N TYR A 82 2.53 -9.48 -10.98
CA TYR A 82 1.31 -10.27 -11.07
C TYR A 82 0.42 -9.77 -12.20
N SER A 83 -0.28 -10.72 -12.83
CA SER A 83 -1.27 -10.44 -13.86
C SER A 83 -2.68 -10.84 -13.42
N ALA A 84 -2.82 -11.41 -12.22
CA ALA A 84 -4.11 -11.86 -11.70
C ALA A 84 -4.11 -11.83 -10.16
N PHE A 85 -5.29 -11.81 -9.60
CA PHE A 85 -5.50 -12.07 -8.17
C PHE A 85 -6.27 -13.39 -8.03
N HIS A 86 -5.82 -14.22 -7.10
CA HIS A 86 -6.58 -15.37 -6.65
C HIS A 86 -7.16 -15.01 -5.27
N ILE A 87 -8.44 -14.70 -5.22
CA ILE A 87 -9.07 -14.20 -4.00
C ILE A 87 -9.90 -15.35 -3.38
N ASN A 88 -9.51 -15.74 -2.17
CA ASN A 88 -10.18 -16.77 -1.40
C ASN A 88 -10.24 -16.35 0.06
N ILE A 89 -11.32 -15.68 0.44
CA ILE A 89 -11.46 -15.08 1.77
C ILE A 89 -12.71 -15.64 2.45
N MET A 90 -12.50 -16.12 3.67
CA MET A 90 -13.58 -16.43 4.58
C MET A 90 -13.25 -15.82 5.93
N SER A 91 -14.17 -15.05 6.50
CA SER A 91 -13.95 -14.35 7.76
C SER A 91 -15.26 -14.16 8.49
N SER A 92 -15.19 -13.99 9.81
CA SER A 92 -16.39 -13.71 10.61
C SER A 92 -16.98 -12.35 10.24
N ILE A 93 -18.27 -12.20 10.49
CA ILE A 93 -18.96 -10.93 10.22
C ILE A 93 -18.34 -9.79 11.05
N ASP A 94 -17.96 -10.05 12.29
CA ASP A 94 -17.35 -9.04 13.16
C ASP A 94 -16.02 -8.53 12.59
N VAL A 95 -15.19 -9.42 12.07
CA VAL A 95 -13.92 -9.03 11.46
C VAL A 95 -14.16 -8.24 10.17
N ILE A 96 -15.08 -8.71 9.33
CA ILE A 96 -15.42 -7.99 8.09
C ILE A 96 -15.93 -6.59 8.40
N ARG A 97 -16.78 -6.44 9.41
CA ARG A 97 -17.27 -5.13 9.85
C ARG A 97 -16.13 -4.19 10.21
N ASP A 98 -15.14 -4.68 10.97
CA ASP A 98 -13.97 -3.89 11.35
C ASP A 98 -13.12 -3.51 10.13
N VAL A 99 -12.93 -4.45 9.21
CA VAL A 99 -12.20 -4.18 7.96
C VAL A 99 -12.89 -3.07 7.17
N PHE A 100 -14.19 -3.19 6.95
CA PHE A 100 -14.91 -2.19 6.16
C PHE A 100 -15.04 -0.84 6.86
N SER A 101 -14.95 -0.79 8.18
CA SER A 101 -14.90 0.50 8.88
C SER A 101 -13.70 1.34 8.45
N ILE A 102 -12.60 0.69 8.06
CA ILE A 102 -11.41 1.38 7.58
C ILE A 102 -11.40 1.50 6.05
N VAL A 103 -11.85 0.44 5.34
CA VAL A 103 -11.90 0.45 3.87
C VAL A 103 -12.79 1.58 3.35
N LEU A 104 -13.94 1.79 3.99
CA LEU A 104 -14.93 2.78 3.56
C LEU A 104 -14.74 4.16 4.20
N MET A 105 -13.79 4.29 5.11
CA MET A 105 -13.50 5.58 5.73
C MET A 105 -13.10 6.60 4.68
N GLY A 106 -13.66 7.82 4.75
CA GLY A 106 -13.34 8.89 3.80
C GLY A 106 -11.87 9.30 3.88
N ASP A 107 -11.34 9.84 2.79
CA ASP A 107 -9.92 10.20 2.69
C ASP A 107 -9.51 11.24 3.74
N LYS A 108 -10.37 12.22 4.00
CA LYS A 108 -10.08 13.26 4.98
C LYS A 108 -9.98 12.69 6.40
N GLU A 109 -10.96 11.88 6.79
CA GLU A 109 -10.97 11.21 8.09
C GLU A 109 -9.78 10.28 8.25
N PHE A 110 -9.47 9.53 7.19
CA PHE A 110 -8.32 8.63 7.19
C PHE A 110 -7.00 9.39 7.39
N LYS A 111 -6.80 10.49 6.67
CA LYS A 111 -5.60 11.31 6.84
C LYS A 111 -5.44 11.84 8.25
N GLU A 112 -6.55 12.24 8.88
CA GLU A 112 -6.52 12.74 10.24
C GLU A 112 -6.03 11.68 11.23
N ILE A 113 -6.56 10.46 11.16
CA ILE A 113 -6.12 9.38 12.04
C ILE A 113 -4.71 8.92 11.71
N GLU A 114 -4.37 8.86 10.43
CA GLU A 114 -3.03 8.49 9.98
C GLU A 114 -1.97 9.43 10.54
N GLU A 115 -2.20 10.73 10.47
CA GLU A 115 -1.27 11.73 10.98
C GLU A 115 -1.12 11.67 12.49
N LYS A 116 -2.24 11.47 13.21
CA LYS A 116 -2.19 11.31 14.66
C LYS A 116 -1.38 10.08 15.08
N ILE A 117 -1.55 8.98 14.37
CA ILE A 117 -0.77 7.76 14.62
C ILE A 117 0.70 8.01 14.29
N TYR A 118 0.97 8.63 13.14
CA TYR A 118 2.32 8.94 12.69
C TYR A 118 3.10 9.77 13.72
N GLU A 119 2.45 10.76 14.32
CA GLU A 119 3.05 11.57 15.38
C GLU A 119 3.25 10.77 16.66
N PHE A 120 2.24 9.98 17.04
CA PHE A 120 2.26 9.21 18.28
C PHE A 120 3.38 8.16 18.31
N ILE A 121 3.63 7.48 17.19
CA ILE A 121 4.60 6.38 17.16
C ILE A 121 6.05 6.85 17.25
N GLY A 122 6.36 8.13 16.97
CA GLY A 122 7.73 8.63 17.00
C GLY A 122 8.67 7.80 16.14
N GLU A 123 9.67 7.17 16.76
CA GLU A 123 10.62 6.29 16.07
C GLU A 123 10.15 4.82 16.05
N GLY A 124 8.94 4.57 16.45
CA GLY A 124 8.33 3.26 16.48
C GLY A 124 7.65 2.97 17.80
N GLU A 125 6.50 2.30 17.74
CA GLU A 125 5.72 1.97 18.93
C GLU A 125 5.08 0.59 18.76
N LEU A 126 4.86 -0.10 19.88
CA LEU A 126 4.15 -1.38 19.86
C LEU A 126 2.75 -1.20 19.33
N SER A 127 2.33 -2.10 18.43
CA SER A 127 1.01 -2.06 17.83
C SER A 127 -0.11 -1.97 18.85
N ARG A 128 -0.03 -2.77 19.92
CA ARG A 128 -1.06 -2.78 20.98
C ARG A 128 -1.18 -1.45 21.71
N GLU A 129 -0.08 -0.69 21.84
CA GLU A 129 -0.13 0.63 22.47
C GLU A 129 -0.84 1.64 21.58
N VAL A 130 -0.62 1.55 20.26
CA VAL A 130 -1.33 2.38 19.28
C VAL A 130 -2.82 2.02 19.28
N GLU A 131 -3.15 0.73 19.28
CA GLU A 131 -4.53 0.26 19.36
C GLU A 131 -5.24 0.81 20.58
N ARG A 132 -4.58 0.74 21.73
CA ARG A 132 -5.13 1.26 22.99
C ARG A 132 -5.33 2.76 22.93
N ARG A 133 -4.34 3.49 22.45
CA ARG A 133 -4.37 4.97 22.42
C ARG A 133 -5.49 5.49 21.53
N PHE A 134 -5.76 4.82 20.42
CA PHE A 134 -6.75 5.27 19.42
C PHE A 134 -8.03 4.44 19.44
N ASN A 135 -8.18 3.55 20.41
CA ASN A 135 -9.36 2.69 20.54
C ASN A 135 -9.68 1.92 19.28
N LEU A 136 -8.66 1.22 18.77
CA LEU A 136 -8.74 0.43 17.54
C LEU A 136 -8.64 -1.05 17.87
N SER A 137 -9.38 -1.89 17.14
CA SER A 137 -9.15 -3.32 17.16
C SER A 137 -7.85 -3.66 16.43
N PRO A 138 -7.23 -4.84 16.72
CA PRO A 138 -6.07 -5.27 15.95
C PRO A 138 -6.32 -5.33 14.45
N VAL A 139 -7.53 -5.73 14.03
CA VAL A 139 -7.94 -5.78 12.63
C VAL A 139 -7.98 -4.39 12.02
N GLN A 140 -8.58 -3.43 12.73
CA GLN A 140 -8.63 -2.04 12.27
C GLN A 140 -7.22 -1.46 12.12
N MET A 141 -6.33 -1.75 13.08
CA MET A 141 -4.96 -1.27 13.02
C MET A 141 -4.23 -1.82 11.78
N LYS A 142 -4.37 -3.13 11.51
CA LYS A 142 -3.81 -3.74 10.30
C LYS A 142 -4.32 -3.05 9.03
N CYS A 143 -5.60 -2.79 8.97
CA CYS A 143 -6.21 -2.13 7.81
C CYS A 143 -5.68 -0.71 7.62
N ILE A 144 -5.50 0.03 8.70
CA ILE A 144 -4.94 1.39 8.64
C ILE A 144 -3.52 1.33 8.06
N VAL A 145 -2.67 0.43 8.58
CA VAL A 145 -1.30 0.30 8.09
C VAL A 145 -1.27 -0.13 6.61
N LYS A 146 -2.14 -1.08 6.23
CA LYS A 146 -2.21 -1.56 4.84
C LYS A 146 -2.72 -0.49 3.86
N ARG A 147 -3.60 0.39 4.30
CA ARG A 147 -4.09 1.52 3.50
C ARG A 147 -3.08 2.67 3.45
N SER A 148 -2.28 2.85 4.50
CA SER A 148 -1.38 3.98 4.68
C SER A 148 -0.15 3.90 3.78
N MET A 149 0.32 5.06 3.31
CA MET A 149 1.62 5.20 2.66
C MET A 149 2.71 5.68 3.62
N LYS A 150 2.36 5.89 4.89
CA LYS A 150 3.27 6.47 5.90
C LYS A 150 3.63 5.51 7.02
N LEU A 151 2.93 4.38 7.11
CA LEU A 151 3.07 3.44 8.23
C LEU A 151 3.40 2.05 7.72
N GLU A 152 4.19 1.31 8.48
CA GLU A 152 4.49 -0.10 8.21
C GLU A 152 4.64 -0.87 9.51
N TYR A 153 4.40 -2.18 9.45
CA TYR A 153 4.74 -3.08 10.55
C TYR A 153 6.19 -3.54 10.45
N LYS A 154 6.88 -3.53 11.58
CA LYS A 154 8.14 -4.25 11.76
C LYS A 154 8.00 -5.14 12.98
N GLY A 155 7.70 -6.42 12.73
CA GLY A 155 7.31 -7.33 13.79
C GLY A 155 6.03 -6.85 14.46
N MET A 156 6.08 -6.67 15.78
CA MET A 156 4.94 -6.21 16.59
C MET A 156 4.90 -4.68 16.75
N ARG A 157 5.77 -3.97 16.06
CA ARG A 157 5.87 -2.52 16.12
C ARG A 157 5.32 -1.88 14.85
N ILE A 158 4.83 -0.66 15.00
CA ILE A 158 4.46 0.19 13.87
C ILE A 158 5.52 1.27 13.75
N GLU A 159 6.08 1.41 12.56
CA GLU A 159 7.13 2.38 12.26
C GLU A 159 6.75 3.22 11.05
N LYS A 160 7.47 4.31 10.85
CA LYS A 160 7.26 5.19 9.71
C LYS A 160 7.81 4.53 8.45
N PHE A 161 6.97 4.45 7.43
CA PHE A 161 7.35 3.87 6.14
C PHE A 161 8.12 4.88 5.31
N GLY A 162 9.19 4.42 4.67
CA GLY A 162 9.97 5.25 3.76
C GLY A 162 10.99 6.16 4.41
N GLU A 163 11.10 6.16 5.72
CA GLU A 163 12.17 6.85 6.43
C GLU A 163 13.30 5.87 6.75
N SER A 164 14.46 6.15 6.23
CA SER A 164 15.67 5.39 6.50
C SER A 164 16.48 6.03 7.60
#